data_e8bdc4a7492c68abea241bc806879d5e
#
_entry.id   e8bdc4a7492c68abea241bc806879d5e
#
_cell.length_a   1.000
_cell.length_b   1.000
_cell.length_c   1.000
_cell.angle_alpha   90.00
_cell.angle_beta   90.00
_cell.angle_gamma   90.00
#
_symmetry.space_group_name_H-M   'P 1'
#
loop_
_entity.id
_entity.type
_entity.pdbx_description
1 polymer ?
#
loop_
_entity_poly.entity_id
_entity_poly.type
_entity_poly.pdbx_seq_one_letter_code
_entity_poly.pdbx_strand_id
1 'polypeptide(L)'
;MSKLLQLTKQKLSHAFIIAALLSIFGCNTIPIASDAELFQDKNQRSQQLEKINDWTIKGKIAFITPQEKQSANLFWQQEQDKITLKLTTFLGVSVLSLNSENGLYTLKADGKTWQDEDIDLLLEQVTNLKLPVKSLIYWVKGLKASNEDIITYSATNALPSQLQAWVNNKFWQVNYQSYRLIGQYRLANKLTVKHNDLTIKMAISSWEIN
;
A
#
# COMPACT_ATOMS: atom_id res chain seq x y z
N MET A 1 -46.32 -18.47 -62.99
CA MET A 1 -45.84 -19.28 -61.84
C MET A 1 -44.38 -19.05 -61.49
N SER A 2 -43.54 -18.44 -62.31
CA SER A 2 -42.08 -18.28 -62.05
C SER A 2 -41.67 -17.08 -61.15
N LYS A 3 -42.42 -16.00 -61.12
CA LYS A 3 -42.10 -14.82 -60.31
C LYS A 3 -42.33 -14.98 -58.79
N LEU A 4 -43.26 -15.80 -58.39
CA LEU A 4 -43.51 -16.06 -56.93
C LEU A 4 -42.42 -16.93 -56.31
N LEU A 5 -41.81 -17.86 -57.06
CA LEU A 5 -40.69 -18.71 -56.56
C LEU A 5 -39.40 -17.94 -56.35
N GLN A 6 -39.13 -16.89 -57.12
CA GLN A 6 -37.95 -16.09 -56.99
C GLN A 6 -37.99 -15.14 -55.76
N LEU A 7 -39.17 -14.58 -55.46
CA LEU A 7 -39.37 -13.71 -54.29
C LEU A 7 -39.24 -14.45 -52.97
N THR A 8 -39.65 -15.70 -52.91
CA THR A 8 -39.48 -16.53 -51.69
C THR A 8 -38.02 -16.95 -51.45
N LYS A 9 -37.26 -17.26 -52.47
CA LYS A 9 -35.80 -17.58 -52.36
C LYS A 9 -34.98 -16.36 -51.91
N GLN A 10 -35.32 -15.16 -52.40
CA GLN A 10 -34.61 -13.93 -52.03
C GLN A 10 -34.89 -13.51 -50.58
N LYS A 11 -36.10 -13.68 -50.08
CA LYS A 11 -36.45 -13.41 -48.69
C LYS A 11 -35.83 -14.42 -47.69
N LEU A 12 -35.71 -15.71 -48.10
CA LEU A 12 -35.04 -16.74 -47.31
C LEU A 12 -33.52 -16.47 -47.17
N SER A 13 -32.88 -16.01 -48.24
CA SER A 13 -31.45 -15.68 -48.28
C SER A 13 -31.14 -14.49 -47.33
N HIS A 14 -31.95 -13.47 -47.28
CA HIS A 14 -31.73 -12.32 -46.40
C HIS A 14 -32.02 -12.67 -44.96
N ALA A 15 -32.96 -13.56 -44.65
CA ALA A 15 -33.26 -14.05 -43.31
C ALA A 15 -32.09 -14.89 -42.77
N PHE A 16 -31.41 -15.66 -43.61
CA PHE A 16 -30.23 -16.47 -43.22
C PHE A 16 -29.01 -15.59 -42.93
N ILE A 17 -28.80 -14.51 -43.70
CA ILE A 17 -27.69 -13.58 -43.51
C ILE A 17 -27.88 -12.77 -42.25
N ILE A 18 -29.11 -12.36 -41.89
CA ILE A 18 -29.42 -11.62 -40.65
C ILE A 18 -29.24 -12.54 -39.44
N ALA A 19 -29.61 -13.82 -39.49
CA ALA A 19 -29.39 -14.79 -38.44
C ALA A 19 -27.92 -15.11 -38.18
N ALA A 20 -27.08 -15.07 -39.21
CA ALA A 20 -25.64 -15.30 -39.11
C ALA A 20 -24.88 -14.10 -38.49
N LEU A 21 -25.42 -12.88 -38.58
CA LEU A 21 -24.82 -11.68 -38.00
C LEU A 21 -25.10 -11.50 -36.49
N LEU A 22 -26.11 -12.20 -35.94
CA LEU A 22 -26.45 -12.15 -34.52
C LEU A 22 -25.65 -13.09 -33.63
N SER A 23 -24.81 -13.96 -34.19
CA SER A 23 -24.01 -14.95 -33.45
C SER A 23 -22.61 -14.44 -33.02
N ILE A 24 -22.26 -13.17 -33.28
CA ILE A 24 -20.92 -12.64 -32.97
C ILE A 24 -20.90 -11.82 -31.66
N PHE A 25 -21.99 -11.68 -30.94
CA PHE A 25 -21.97 -11.16 -29.56
C PHE A 25 -21.62 -12.28 -28.57
N GLY A 26 -20.47 -12.92 -28.78
CA GLY A 26 -19.80 -13.66 -27.73
C GLY A 26 -19.39 -12.66 -26.66
N CYS A 27 -20.06 -12.65 -25.51
CA CYS A 27 -19.54 -12.01 -24.32
C CYS A 27 -18.15 -12.55 -24.07
N ASN A 28 -17.11 -11.78 -24.40
CA ASN A 28 -15.81 -11.94 -23.79
C ASN A 28 -15.98 -11.57 -22.32
N THR A 29 -16.41 -12.51 -21.51
CA THR A 29 -16.17 -12.44 -20.07
C THR A 29 -14.66 -12.52 -19.90
N ILE A 30 -14.02 -11.36 -19.68
CA ILE A 30 -12.67 -11.33 -19.13
C ILE A 30 -12.75 -12.21 -17.89
N PRO A 31 -12.00 -13.33 -17.80
CA PRO A 31 -11.99 -14.12 -16.58
C PRO A 31 -11.51 -13.20 -15.49
N ILE A 32 -12.39 -12.87 -14.55
CA ILE A 32 -11.97 -12.31 -13.26
C ILE A 32 -11.10 -13.41 -12.69
N ALA A 33 -9.79 -13.15 -12.59
CA ALA A 33 -8.85 -14.09 -11.98
C ALA A 33 -9.48 -14.56 -10.68
N SER A 34 -9.75 -15.85 -10.57
CA SER A 34 -10.37 -16.42 -9.39
C SER A 34 -9.45 -16.12 -8.21
N ASP A 35 -10.02 -15.78 -7.04
CA ASP A 35 -9.23 -15.52 -5.82
C ASP A 35 -8.25 -16.66 -5.49
N ALA A 36 -8.45 -17.85 -6.03
CA ALA A 36 -7.59 -19.01 -5.91
C ALA A 36 -6.21 -18.86 -6.62
N GLU A 37 -6.08 -18.10 -7.70
CA GLU A 37 -4.80 -17.83 -8.36
C GLU A 37 -3.93 -16.80 -7.64
N LEU A 38 -4.43 -16.22 -6.56
CA LEU A 38 -3.80 -15.17 -5.79
C LEU A 38 -3.19 -15.66 -4.46
N PHE A 39 -3.17 -16.97 -4.22
CA PHE A 39 -2.40 -17.56 -3.12
C PHE A 39 -0.90 -17.56 -3.46
N GLN A 40 -0.34 -16.36 -3.45
CA GLN A 40 1.11 -16.23 -3.48
C GLN A 40 1.69 -16.87 -2.22
N ASP A 41 2.64 -17.80 -2.38
CA ASP A 41 3.37 -18.35 -1.24
C ASP A 41 3.93 -17.18 -0.39
N LYS A 42 3.74 -17.27 0.91
CA LYS A 42 4.17 -16.24 1.88
C LYS A 42 5.66 -15.91 1.73
N ASN A 43 6.47 -16.94 1.47
CA ASN A 43 7.91 -16.78 1.29
C ASN A 43 8.23 -16.08 -0.04
N GLN A 44 7.55 -16.47 -1.10
CA GLN A 44 7.71 -15.84 -2.41
C GLN A 44 7.30 -14.36 -2.38
N ARG A 45 6.17 -14.04 -1.69
CA ARG A 45 5.74 -12.66 -1.49
C ARG A 45 6.79 -11.85 -0.74
N SER A 46 7.32 -12.36 0.37
CA SER A 46 8.34 -11.67 1.16
C SER A 46 9.59 -11.40 0.33
N GLN A 47 10.12 -12.41 -0.36
CA GLN A 47 11.30 -12.28 -1.23
C GLN A 47 11.10 -11.25 -2.36
N GLN A 48 9.90 -11.15 -2.91
CA GLN A 48 9.59 -10.15 -3.95
C GLN A 48 9.52 -8.74 -3.39
N LEU A 49 8.89 -8.55 -2.22
CA LEU A 49 8.76 -7.25 -1.58
C LEU A 49 10.06 -6.75 -0.96
N GLU A 50 10.95 -7.65 -0.53
CA GLU A 50 12.30 -7.29 -0.05
C GLU A 50 13.16 -6.64 -1.13
N LYS A 51 12.94 -7.00 -2.40
CA LYS A 51 13.66 -6.40 -3.54
C LYS A 51 13.18 -4.98 -3.88
N ILE A 52 12.05 -4.55 -3.32
CA ILE A 52 11.51 -3.21 -3.55
C ILE A 52 12.20 -2.24 -2.59
N ASN A 53 13.18 -1.52 -3.13
CA ASN A 53 13.91 -0.48 -2.40
C ASN A 53 13.47 0.93 -2.79
N ASP A 54 12.77 1.06 -3.93
CA ASP A 54 12.32 2.35 -4.45
C ASP A 54 10.79 2.36 -4.51
N TRP A 55 10.19 3.15 -3.62
CA TRP A 55 8.74 3.26 -3.53
C TRP A 55 8.29 4.59 -2.93
N THR A 56 7.08 5.00 -3.26
CA THR A 56 6.43 6.17 -2.69
C THR A 56 5.03 5.82 -2.23
N ILE A 57 4.67 6.31 -1.04
CA ILE A 57 3.29 6.28 -0.55
C ILE A 57 2.77 7.69 -0.33
N LYS A 58 1.49 7.89 -0.68
CA LYS A 58 0.73 9.11 -0.39
C LYS A 58 -0.55 8.70 0.33
N GLY A 59 -0.99 9.53 1.27
CA GLY A 59 -2.19 9.21 2.04
C GLY A 59 -2.40 10.14 3.21
N LYS A 60 -2.95 9.59 4.28
CA LYS A 60 -3.17 10.27 5.56
C LYS A 60 -2.57 9.46 6.70
N ILE A 61 -2.02 10.16 7.67
CA ILE A 61 -1.52 9.60 8.91
C ILE A 61 -2.20 10.28 10.09
N ALA A 62 -2.47 9.53 11.16
CA ALA A 62 -2.95 10.08 12.42
C ALA A 62 -2.17 9.48 13.57
N PHE A 63 -1.73 10.33 14.49
CA PHE A 63 -1.12 9.98 15.76
C PHE A 63 -2.16 10.20 16.85
N ILE A 64 -2.40 9.20 17.66
CA ILE A 64 -3.45 9.20 18.70
C ILE A 64 -2.80 8.76 19.99
N THR A 65 -2.86 9.64 20.99
CA THR A 65 -2.49 9.39 22.39
C THR A 65 -3.72 9.64 23.26
N PRO A 66 -3.70 9.34 24.56
CA PRO A 66 -4.79 9.70 25.47
C PRO A 66 -5.07 11.21 25.55
N GLN A 67 -4.04 12.04 25.30
CA GLN A 67 -4.12 13.49 25.47
C GLN A 67 -4.55 14.19 24.18
N GLU A 68 -4.19 13.64 23.02
CA GLU A 68 -4.40 14.32 21.75
C GLU A 68 -4.56 13.38 20.57
N LYS A 69 -5.15 13.91 19.51
CA LYS A 69 -5.23 13.27 18.20
C LYS A 69 -4.83 14.28 17.13
N GLN A 70 -3.74 14.01 16.47
CA GLN A 70 -3.22 14.81 15.35
C GLN A 70 -3.31 14.02 14.04
N SER A 71 -3.59 14.69 12.95
CA SER A 71 -3.63 14.06 11.62
C SER A 71 -3.03 14.98 10.56
N ALA A 72 -2.39 14.37 9.57
CA ALA A 72 -1.74 15.07 8.48
C ALA A 72 -1.89 14.28 7.16
N ASN A 73 -1.71 14.97 6.04
CA ASN A 73 -1.42 14.28 4.78
C ASN A 73 0.00 13.74 4.86
N LEU A 74 0.19 12.54 4.34
CA LEU A 74 1.45 11.82 4.32
C LEU A 74 1.98 11.75 2.89
N PHE A 75 3.21 12.13 2.70
CA PHE A 75 4.07 11.74 1.59
C PHE A 75 5.30 11.06 2.17
N TRP A 76 5.57 9.83 1.76
CA TRP A 76 6.77 9.09 2.17
C TRP A 76 7.36 8.38 0.97
N GLN A 77 8.59 8.71 0.65
CA GLN A 77 9.38 8.15 -0.42
C GLN A 77 10.62 7.47 0.16
N GLN A 78 10.90 6.29 -0.32
CA GLN A 78 12.13 5.55 -0.09
C GLN A 78 12.81 5.36 -1.45
N GLU A 79 14.06 5.75 -1.56
CA GLU A 79 14.92 5.52 -2.73
C GLU A 79 16.22 4.90 -2.22
N GLN A 80 16.27 3.57 -2.23
CA GLN A 80 17.32 2.78 -1.59
C GLN A 80 17.48 3.18 -0.11
N ASP A 81 18.61 3.79 0.25
CA ASP A 81 18.88 4.26 1.61
C ASP A 81 18.41 5.70 1.89
N LYS A 82 17.89 6.39 0.85
CA LYS A 82 17.39 7.74 1.02
C LYS A 82 15.91 7.74 1.39
N ILE A 83 15.57 8.55 2.38
CA ILE A 83 14.20 8.73 2.82
C ILE A 83 13.79 10.19 2.64
N THR A 84 12.59 10.40 2.11
CA THR A 84 11.90 11.69 2.13
C THR A 84 10.52 11.47 2.73
N LEU A 85 10.25 12.12 3.86
CA LEU A 85 8.95 12.08 4.52
C LEU A 85 8.44 13.52 4.71
N LYS A 86 7.20 13.78 4.29
CA LYS A 86 6.55 15.09 4.48
C LYS A 86 5.17 14.88 5.08
N LEU A 87 4.91 15.63 6.14
CA LEU A 87 3.59 15.76 6.74
C LEU A 87 3.06 17.16 6.50
N THR A 88 1.85 17.28 5.97
CA THR A 88 1.22 18.57 5.70
C THR A 88 -0.19 18.61 6.28
N THR A 89 -0.67 19.81 6.62
CA THR A 89 -2.07 20.02 6.94
C THR A 89 -2.95 19.71 5.71
N PHE A 90 -4.27 19.68 5.89
CA PHE A 90 -5.19 19.51 4.76
C PHE A 90 -5.10 20.67 3.74
N LEU A 91 -4.65 21.86 4.17
CA LEU A 91 -4.39 23.02 3.31
C LEU A 91 -3.00 22.99 2.62
N GLY A 92 -2.20 21.93 2.86
CA GLY A 92 -0.87 21.79 2.26
C GLY A 92 0.26 22.51 2.99
N VAL A 93 -0.02 23.12 4.15
CA VAL A 93 1.04 23.73 4.97
C VAL A 93 1.92 22.64 5.56
N SER A 94 3.24 22.77 5.44
CA SER A 94 4.20 21.80 5.98
C SER A 94 4.17 21.83 7.50
N VAL A 95 3.94 20.64 8.10
CA VAL A 95 4.03 20.40 9.54
C VAL A 95 5.40 19.85 9.89
N LEU A 96 5.87 18.90 9.09
CA LEU A 96 7.16 18.24 9.27
C LEU A 96 7.70 17.81 7.93
N SER A 97 9.00 17.98 7.72
CA SER A 97 9.70 17.34 6.61
C SER A 97 11.00 16.72 7.10
N LEU A 98 11.25 15.49 6.68
CA LEU A 98 12.45 14.71 6.95
C LEU A 98 13.06 14.29 5.62
N ASN A 99 14.36 14.48 5.48
CA ASN A 99 15.13 13.99 4.34
C ASN A 99 16.42 13.35 4.87
N SER A 100 16.92 12.35 4.15
CA SER A 100 18.26 11.82 4.40
C SER A 100 19.18 12.04 3.20
N GLU A 101 20.44 12.36 3.47
CA GLU A 101 21.48 12.47 2.49
C GLU A 101 22.82 12.07 3.12
N ASN A 102 23.54 11.16 2.46
CA ASN A 102 24.85 10.67 2.91
C ASN A 102 24.86 10.16 4.37
N GLY A 103 23.79 9.48 4.81
CA GLY A 103 23.66 8.95 6.16
C GLY A 103 23.24 9.96 7.22
N LEU A 104 23.10 11.26 6.86
CA LEU A 104 22.63 12.30 7.76
C LEU A 104 21.14 12.56 7.52
N TYR A 105 20.34 12.53 8.57
CA TYR A 105 18.93 12.89 8.53
C TYR A 105 18.75 14.36 8.90
N THR A 106 17.98 15.08 8.11
CA THR A 106 17.60 16.47 8.37
C THR A 106 16.10 16.57 8.53
N LEU A 107 15.66 17.01 9.70
CA LEU A 107 14.25 17.22 10.03
C LEU A 107 13.97 18.71 10.17
N LYS A 108 12.88 19.17 9.55
CA LYS A 108 12.38 20.55 9.66
C LYS A 108 10.95 20.54 10.19
N ALA A 109 10.70 21.24 11.25
CA ALA A 109 9.37 21.45 11.85
C ALA A 109 9.36 22.79 12.60
N ASP A 110 8.22 23.47 12.69
CA ASP A 110 8.03 24.74 13.42
C ASP A 110 9.12 25.80 13.14
N GLY A 111 9.55 25.90 11.87
CA GLY A 111 10.57 26.86 11.44
C GLY A 111 11.99 26.55 11.90
N LYS A 112 12.22 25.42 12.57
CA LYS A 112 13.53 24.96 13.05
C LYS A 112 14.02 23.77 12.21
N THR A 113 15.34 23.54 12.28
CA THR A 113 16.01 22.43 11.60
C THR A 113 16.87 21.67 12.62
N TRP A 114 16.78 20.36 12.60
CA TRP A 114 17.59 19.44 13.40
C TRP A 114 18.25 18.42 12.48
N GLN A 115 19.38 17.89 12.92
CA GLN A 115 20.14 16.88 12.18
C GLN A 115 20.67 15.82 13.13
N ASP A 116 20.66 14.58 12.70
CA ASP A 116 21.23 13.43 13.40
C ASP A 116 21.55 12.30 12.41
N GLU A 117 22.44 11.40 12.76
CA GLU A 117 22.73 10.16 12.02
C GLU A 117 21.73 9.05 12.38
N ASP A 118 20.94 9.21 13.43
CA ASP A 118 19.91 8.29 13.85
C ASP A 118 18.51 8.92 13.72
N ILE A 119 17.74 8.41 12.76
CA ILE A 119 16.38 8.88 12.45
C ILE A 119 15.41 8.71 13.62
N ASP A 120 15.54 7.61 14.39
CA ASP A 120 14.62 7.30 15.49
C ASP A 120 14.87 8.28 16.65
N LEU A 121 16.14 8.57 16.95
CA LEU A 121 16.54 9.57 17.94
C LEU A 121 16.13 10.99 17.52
N LEU A 122 16.35 11.34 16.25
CA LEU A 122 15.99 12.64 15.69
C LEU A 122 14.49 12.89 15.82
N LEU A 123 13.67 11.92 15.48
CA LEU A 123 12.21 12.02 15.59
C LEU A 123 11.76 12.08 17.07
N GLU A 124 12.36 11.28 17.95
CA GLU A 124 12.06 11.33 19.38
C GLU A 124 12.34 12.73 19.95
N GLN A 125 13.49 13.30 19.62
CA GLN A 125 13.89 14.63 20.11
C GLN A 125 12.91 15.74 19.68
N VAL A 126 12.41 15.68 18.45
CA VAL A 126 11.57 16.75 17.89
C VAL A 126 10.09 16.56 18.19
N THR A 127 9.61 15.32 18.15
CA THR A 127 8.17 15.02 18.28
C THR A 127 7.80 14.46 19.64
N ASN A 128 8.77 14.13 20.50
CA ASN A 128 8.60 13.37 21.74
C ASN A 128 7.93 11.98 21.54
N LEU A 129 7.88 11.50 20.30
CA LEU A 129 7.36 10.18 19.94
C LEU A 129 8.50 9.23 19.61
N LYS A 130 8.58 8.13 20.34
CA LYS A 130 9.59 7.08 20.11
C LYS A 130 9.14 6.16 18.99
N LEU A 131 9.37 6.57 17.74
CA LEU A 131 8.93 5.86 16.55
C LEU A 131 10.07 5.00 15.96
N PRO A 132 9.88 3.70 15.70
CA PRO A 132 10.90 2.85 15.10
C PRO A 132 10.84 2.97 13.55
N VAL A 133 11.28 4.11 13.02
CA VAL A 133 11.16 4.40 11.58
C VAL A 133 11.96 3.42 10.75
N LYS A 134 13.13 3.01 11.22
CA LYS A 134 13.96 1.98 10.57
C LYS A 134 13.18 0.67 10.38
N SER A 135 12.34 0.29 11.35
CA SER A 135 11.48 -0.90 11.24
C SER A 135 10.21 -0.62 10.42
N LEU A 136 9.65 0.58 10.51
CA LEU A 136 8.44 0.96 9.76
C LEU A 136 8.63 0.89 8.25
N ILE A 137 9.85 1.10 7.71
CA ILE A 137 10.19 0.94 6.29
C ILE A 137 9.86 -0.48 5.78
N TYR A 138 10.06 -1.49 6.61
CA TYR A 138 9.71 -2.89 6.32
C TYR A 138 8.25 -3.18 6.64
N TRP A 139 7.78 -2.75 7.80
CA TRP A 139 6.43 -3.06 8.28
C TRP A 139 5.35 -2.48 7.37
N VAL A 140 5.57 -1.31 6.75
CA VAL A 140 4.59 -0.73 5.82
C VAL A 140 4.33 -1.63 4.61
N LYS A 141 5.32 -2.41 4.18
CA LYS A 141 5.21 -3.41 3.12
C LYS A 141 4.65 -4.77 3.62
N GLY A 142 4.48 -4.92 4.94
CA GLY A 142 4.11 -6.20 5.57
C GLY A 142 5.28 -7.19 5.59
N LEU A 143 6.49 -6.70 5.79
CA LEU A 143 7.73 -7.45 5.93
C LEU A 143 8.24 -7.38 7.36
N LYS A 144 9.03 -8.36 7.75
CA LYS A 144 9.81 -8.34 8.98
C LYS A 144 10.97 -7.35 8.86
N ALA A 145 11.23 -6.57 9.89
CA ALA A 145 12.43 -5.76 10.04
C ALA A 145 13.55 -6.56 10.74
N SER A 146 13.19 -7.56 11.54
CA SER A 146 14.07 -8.45 12.29
C SER A 146 13.59 -9.89 12.18
N ASN A 147 14.49 -10.86 12.34
CA ASN A 147 14.14 -12.29 12.39
C ASN A 147 13.19 -12.61 13.57
N GLU A 148 13.23 -11.81 14.63
CA GLU A 148 12.38 -11.96 15.81
C GLU A 148 10.95 -11.47 15.59
N ASP A 149 10.69 -10.71 14.53
CA ASP A 149 9.34 -10.25 14.22
C ASP A 149 8.44 -11.42 13.87
N ILE A 150 7.22 -11.39 14.37
CA ILE A 150 6.22 -12.43 14.16
C ILE A 150 5.10 -11.89 13.27
N ILE A 151 4.89 -12.50 12.10
CA ILE A 151 3.78 -12.16 11.21
C ILE A 151 2.71 -13.23 11.30
N THR A 152 1.49 -12.83 11.63
CA THR A 152 0.29 -13.64 11.50
C THR A 152 -0.36 -13.35 10.15
N TYR A 153 -0.73 -14.39 9.43
CA TYR A 153 -1.35 -14.30 8.12
C TYR A 153 -2.84 -14.63 8.19
N SER A 154 -3.62 -13.99 7.35
CA SER A 154 -5.03 -14.31 7.17
C SER A 154 -5.19 -15.72 6.60
N ALA A 155 -6.13 -16.48 7.17
CA ALA A 155 -6.44 -17.84 6.69
C ALA A 155 -7.10 -17.85 5.30
N THR A 156 -7.75 -16.75 4.91
CA THR A 156 -8.51 -16.67 3.66
C THR A 156 -7.69 -16.29 2.45
N ASN A 157 -6.62 -15.49 2.61
CA ASN A 157 -5.88 -14.94 1.48
C ASN A 157 -4.36 -14.96 1.66
N ALA A 158 -3.86 -15.57 2.74
CA ALA A 158 -2.43 -15.67 3.07
C ALA A 158 -1.66 -14.33 3.13
N LEU A 159 -2.37 -13.20 3.24
CA LEU A 159 -1.76 -11.89 3.43
C LEU A 159 -1.53 -11.61 4.92
N PRO A 160 -0.51 -10.81 5.29
CA PRO A 160 -0.31 -10.39 6.68
C PRO A 160 -1.58 -9.75 7.24
N SER A 161 -2.04 -10.23 8.39
CA SER A 161 -3.13 -9.62 9.17
C SER A 161 -2.59 -8.83 10.36
N GLN A 162 -1.50 -9.31 10.94
CA GLN A 162 -0.84 -8.70 12.08
C GLN A 162 0.66 -8.96 12.03
N LEU A 163 1.44 -8.00 12.54
CA LEU A 163 2.86 -8.16 12.86
C LEU A 163 3.06 -7.76 14.31
N GLN A 164 3.89 -8.52 15.03
CA GLN A 164 4.35 -8.24 16.37
C GLN A 164 5.87 -8.17 16.38
N ALA A 165 6.43 -7.17 17.05
CA ALA A 165 7.86 -6.92 17.08
C ALA A 165 8.31 -6.32 18.41
N TRP A 166 9.55 -6.58 18.77
CA TRP A 166 10.25 -5.90 19.85
C TRP A 166 11.35 -5.03 19.29
N VAL A 167 11.27 -3.73 19.50
CA VAL A 167 12.28 -2.76 19.09
C VAL A 167 12.69 -1.93 20.31
N ASN A 168 13.98 -1.96 20.65
CA ASN A 168 14.52 -1.25 21.81
C ASN A 168 13.72 -1.53 23.12
N ASN A 169 13.45 -2.81 23.42
CA ASN A 169 12.63 -3.28 24.55
C ASN A 169 11.20 -2.75 24.59
N LYS A 170 10.66 -2.32 23.45
CA LYS A 170 9.28 -1.87 23.29
C LYS A 170 8.51 -2.81 22.38
N PHE A 171 7.35 -3.24 22.84
CA PHE A 171 6.46 -4.10 22.07
C PHE A 171 5.63 -3.26 21.09
N TRP A 172 5.68 -3.63 19.84
CA TRP A 172 4.94 -3.01 18.75
C TRP A 172 4.01 -4.03 18.09
N GLN A 173 2.84 -3.57 17.71
CA GLN A 173 1.87 -4.35 16.96
C GLN A 173 1.41 -3.57 15.75
N VAL A 174 1.48 -4.19 14.57
CA VAL A 174 0.96 -3.65 13.32
C VAL A 174 -0.22 -4.50 12.86
N ASN A 175 -1.36 -3.87 12.59
CA ASN A 175 -2.52 -4.54 12.00
C ASN A 175 -2.72 -4.03 10.57
N TYR A 176 -2.93 -4.96 9.65
CA TYR A 176 -3.05 -4.69 8.22
C TYR A 176 -4.49 -4.89 7.74
N GLN A 177 -4.98 -3.98 6.92
CA GLN A 177 -6.34 -4.03 6.37
C GLN A 177 -6.37 -3.47 4.94
N SER A 178 -7.43 -3.82 4.20
CA SER A 178 -7.75 -3.22 2.90
C SER A 178 -6.60 -3.33 1.89
N TYR A 179 -6.22 -4.56 1.57
CA TYR A 179 -5.19 -4.83 0.57
C TYR A 179 -5.65 -4.45 -0.84
N ARG A 180 -4.73 -3.91 -1.63
CA ARG A 180 -4.91 -3.62 -3.07
C ARG A 180 -3.77 -4.24 -3.88
N LEU A 181 -4.07 -4.53 -5.13
CA LEU A 181 -3.07 -4.95 -6.11
C LEU A 181 -2.40 -3.70 -6.70
N ILE A 182 -1.08 -3.61 -6.57
CA ILE A 182 -0.23 -2.54 -7.09
C ILE A 182 0.82 -3.20 -7.99
N GLY A 183 0.66 -3.08 -9.32
CA GLY A 183 1.40 -3.92 -10.23
C GLY A 183 1.11 -5.40 -9.93
N GLN A 184 2.14 -6.16 -9.56
CA GLN A 184 2.02 -7.58 -9.17
C GLN A 184 1.96 -7.79 -7.65
N TYR A 185 2.01 -6.72 -6.83
CA TYR A 185 2.13 -6.82 -5.39
C TYR A 185 0.81 -6.51 -4.69
N ARG A 186 0.45 -7.31 -3.69
CA ARG A 186 -0.66 -6.99 -2.80
C ARG A 186 -0.14 -6.25 -1.57
N LEU A 187 -0.45 -4.96 -1.48
CA LEU A 187 -0.03 -4.07 -0.40
C LEU A 187 -1.23 -3.56 0.39
N ALA A 188 -1.04 -3.41 1.69
CA ALA A 188 -2.09 -2.91 2.56
C ALA A 188 -2.29 -1.39 2.33
N ASN A 189 -3.55 -0.96 2.29
CA ASN A 189 -3.92 0.45 2.21
C ASN A 189 -4.28 1.05 3.55
N LYS A 190 -4.51 0.22 4.56
CA LYS A 190 -4.77 0.68 5.92
C LYS A 190 -3.88 -0.08 6.89
N LEU A 191 -3.16 0.65 7.70
CA LEU A 191 -2.32 0.11 8.76
C LEU A 191 -2.65 0.80 10.07
N THR A 192 -2.60 0.02 11.15
CA THR A 192 -2.66 0.55 12.51
C THR A 192 -1.46 0.03 13.28
N VAL A 193 -0.56 0.92 13.68
CA VAL A 193 0.62 0.60 14.49
C VAL A 193 0.34 1.01 15.93
N LYS A 194 0.62 0.16 16.88
CA LYS A 194 0.35 0.39 18.32
C LYS A 194 1.57 0.11 19.17
N HIS A 195 1.78 0.96 20.14
CA HIS A 195 2.72 0.78 21.24
C HIS A 195 2.18 1.49 22.47
N ASN A 196 1.88 0.76 23.54
CA ASN A 196 1.23 1.29 24.73
C ASN A 196 0.01 2.16 24.35
N ASP A 197 0.00 3.42 24.78
CA ASP A 197 -1.08 4.38 24.52
C ASP A 197 -0.97 5.08 23.16
N LEU A 198 0.13 4.89 22.41
CA LEU A 198 0.30 5.45 21.09
C LEU A 198 -0.36 4.55 20.05
N THR A 199 -1.23 5.13 19.25
CA THR A 199 -1.79 4.49 18.06
C THR A 199 -1.51 5.37 16.84
N ILE A 200 -0.85 4.79 15.82
CA ILE A 200 -0.62 5.42 14.53
C ILE A 200 -1.53 4.75 13.53
N LYS A 201 -2.36 5.52 12.84
CA LYS A 201 -3.20 5.02 11.74
C LYS A 201 -2.73 5.60 10.44
N MET A 202 -2.47 4.75 9.45
CA MET A 202 -2.16 5.14 8.09
C MET A 202 -3.26 4.69 7.15
N ALA A 203 -3.74 5.62 6.32
CA ALA A 203 -4.66 5.36 5.22
C ALA A 203 -3.95 5.77 3.92
N ILE A 204 -3.42 4.78 3.22
CA ILE A 204 -2.63 4.97 2.01
C ILE A 204 -3.57 5.06 0.82
N SER A 205 -3.54 6.18 0.11
CA SER A 205 -4.34 6.41 -1.10
C SER A 205 -3.65 5.93 -2.36
N SER A 206 -2.33 6.02 -2.43
CA SER A 206 -1.54 5.51 -3.56
C SER A 206 -0.21 4.91 -3.09
N TRP A 207 0.19 3.87 -3.82
CA TRP A 207 1.52 3.29 -3.87
C TRP A 207 2.10 3.51 -5.27
N GLU A 208 3.35 3.92 -5.35
CA GLU A 208 4.16 3.97 -6.56
C GLU A 208 5.39 3.10 -6.28
N ILE A 209 5.66 2.12 -7.13
CA ILE A 209 6.80 1.19 -7.02
C ILE A 209 7.60 1.35 -8.30
N ASN A 210 8.88 1.69 -8.18
CA ASN A 210 9.79 1.98 -9.29
C ASN A 210 10.84 0.86 -9.43
#